data_48a26fb8b35764f863ac1655625b5379
#
_entry.id   48a26fb8b35764f863ac1655625b5379
#
_cell.length_a   1.000
_cell.length_b   1.000
_cell.length_c   1.000
_cell.angle_alpha   90.00
_cell.angle_beta   90.00
_cell.angle_gamma   90.00
#
_symmetry.space_group_name_H-M   'P 1'
#
loop_
_entity.id
_entity.type
_entity.pdbx_description
1 polymer ?
#
loop_
_entity_poly.entity_id
_entity_poly.type
_entity_poly.pdbx_seq_one_letter_code
_entity_poly.pdbx_strand_id
1 'polypeptide(L)'
;MSQVTANTLLKVLDESVIKFIDSLPVEQKRIYDKVVDLVSQLDRRNGNIKINVANQKLLLKISAELDKIILSDSYQRKVAEFSKVFETVSILNNRYLAATFAEFKPFKTLEEIKRVNMELTIDALTEAKVGVGMKAQIMDVLKANIGSGGSYGDLIRVLHGEIVEGVKGNSPYMISESQKIVIDAVHQYNAQYIKAVTDDLGLEWFQYLGSLLTTSRAFCVHMVEKRYFHVSEIPAMLRGEIDGKQIPLSKKGLPVGMYDNTNATNFFIYRGGHKCGHQIIPVPAVVVPKELRDRFS
;
A
#
# COMPACT_ATOMS: atom_id res chain seq x y z
N MET A 1 27.64 -9.40 -5.68
CA MET A 1 27.16 -8.71 -4.45
C MET A 1 25.87 -7.92 -4.66
N SER A 2 25.69 -7.17 -5.75
CA SER A 2 24.51 -6.31 -5.99
C SER A 2 23.16 -7.07 -6.07
N GLN A 3 23.11 -8.22 -6.70
CA GLN A 3 21.86 -8.97 -6.89
C GLN A 3 21.32 -9.58 -5.58
N VAL A 4 22.20 -10.01 -4.69
CA VAL A 4 21.82 -10.51 -3.35
C VAL A 4 21.18 -9.41 -2.52
N THR A 5 21.73 -8.20 -2.58
CA THR A 5 21.21 -7.04 -1.81
C THR A 5 19.85 -6.56 -2.35
N ALA A 6 19.66 -6.54 -3.67
CA ALA A 6 18.38 -6.17 -4.29
C ALA A 6 17.26 -7.18 -3.96
N ASN A 7 17.56 -8.49 -4.02
CA ASN A 7 16.62 -9.53 -3.60
C ASN A 7 16.30 -9.45 -2.11
N THR A 8 17.28 -9.09 -1.27
CA THR A 8 17.05 -8.88 0.16
C THR A 8 16.11 -7.71 0.40
N LEU A 9 16.24 -6.61 -0.36
CA LEU A 9 15.35 -5.47 -0.26
C LEU A 9 13.91 -5.86 -0.61
N LEU A 10 13.69 -6.54 -1.76
CA LEU A 10 12.36 -7.01 -2.16
C LEU A 10 11.74 -7.91 -1.09
N LYS A 11 12.51 -8.85 -0.56
CA LYS A 11 12.07 -9.75 0.52
C LYS A 11 11.64 -8.98 1.76
N VAL A 12 12.40 -7.99 2.20
CA VAL A 12 12.06 -7.16 3.38
C VAL A 12 10.78 -6.35 3.15
N LEU A 13 10.60 -5.80 1.94
CA LEU A 13 9.37 -5.08 1.60
C LEU A 13 8.15 -6.01 1.71
N ASP A 14 8.19 -7.17 1.06
CA ASP A 14 7.08 -8.13 1.06
C ASP A 14 6.79 -8.69 2.46
N GLU A 15 7.82 -9.12 3.21
CA GLU A 15 7.66 -9.68 4.56
C GLU A 15 7.08 -8.66 5.55
N SER A 16 7.47 -7.39 5.44
CA SER A 16 6.94 -6.33 6.31
C SER A 16 5.46 -6.09 6.06
N VAL A 17 5.04 -6.09 4.79
CA VAL A 17 3.63 -5.98 4.39
C VAL A 17 2.85 -7.17 4.92
N ILE A 18 3.29 -8.40 4.67
CA ILE A 18 2.63 -9.63 5.11
C ILE A 18 2.46 -9.63 6.63
N LYS A 19 3.55 -9.39 7.37
CA LYS A 19 3.54 -9.35 8.84
C LYS A 19 2.52 -8.38 9.40
N PHE A 20 2.42 -7.17 8.82
CA PHE A 20 1.43 -6.18 9.24
C PHE A 20 0.01 -6.65 8.96
N ILE A 21 -0.29 -7.09 7.74
CA ILE A 21 -1.62 -7.54 7.32
C ILE A 21 -2.08 -8.75 8.16
N ASP A 22 -1.21 -9.73 8.39
CA ASP A 22 -1.51 -10.92 9.20
C ASP A 22 -1.79 -10.59 10.67
N SER A 23 -1.39 -9.43 11.13
CA SER A 23 -1.67 -8.95 12.48
C SER A 23 -3.07 -8.33 12.65
N LEU A 24 -3.75 -7.95 11.56
CA LEU A 24 -5.02 -7.22 11.59
C LEU A 24 -6.25 -8.04 12.01
N PRO A 25 -6.39 -9.35 11.70
CA PRO A 25 -7.55 -10.13 12.12
C PRO A 25 -7.81 -10.08 13.63
N VAL A 26 -6.77 -10.03 14.45
CA VAL A 26 -6.88 -9.90 15.91
C VAL A 26 -7.50 -8.54 16.29
N GLU A 27 -7.12 -7.48 15.62
CA GLU A 27 -7.70 -6.14 15.86
C GLU A 27 -9.14 -6.05 15.38
N GLN A 28 -9.47 -6.64 14.25
CA GLN A 28 -10.84 -6.70 13.73
C GLN A 28 -11.77 -7.44 14.73
N LYS A 29 -11.32 -8.59 15.23
CA LYS A 29 -12.09 -9.32 16.25
C LYS A 29 -12.26 -8.47 17.51
N ARG A 30 -11.24 -7.81 18.00
CA ARG A 30 -11.29 -6.91 19.16
C ARG A 30 -12.30 -5.76 18.94
N ILE A 31 -12.25 -5.14 17.74
CA ILE A 31 -13.19 -4.07 17.38
C ILE A 31 -14.62 -4.61 17.36
N TYR A 32 -14.85 -5.76 16.73
CA TYR A 32 -16.14 -6.41 16.70
C TYR A 32 -16.67 -6.67 18.11
N ASP A 33 -15.89 -7.32 18.96
CA ASP A 33 -16.29 -7.65 20.33
C ASP A 33 -16.69 -6.37 21.12
N LYS A 34 -15.91 -5.28 20.98
CA LYS A 34 -16.22 -3.99 21.62
C LYS A 34 -17.50 -3.33 21.07
N VAL A 35 -17.72 -3.41 19.77
CA VAL A 35 -18.96 -2.91 19.15
C VAL A 35 -20.15 -3.72 19.60
N VAL A 36 -20.03 -5.07 19.68
CA VAL A 36 -21.08 -5.96 20.20
C VAL A 36 -21.43 -5.62 21.66
N ASP A 37 -20.42 -5.39 22.51
CA ASP A 37 -20.64 -5.00 23.90
C ASP A 37 -21.48 -3.69 23.97
N LEU A 38 -21.20 -2.72 23.12
CA LEU A 38 -21.96 -1.47 23.08
C LEU A 38 -23.38 -1.67 22.56
N VAL A 39 -23.57 -2.40 21.47
CA VAL A 39 -24.92 -2.64 20.91
C VAL A 39 -25.76 -3.61 21.75
N SER A 40 -25.14 -4.39 22.65
CA SER A 40 -25.88 -5.22 23.61
C SER A 40 -26.81 -4.40 24.51
N GLN A 41 -26.51 -3.13 24.71
CA GLN A 41 -27.28 -2.16 25.50
C GLN A 41 -28.53 -1.61 24.78
N LEU A 42 -28.77 -2.00 23.52
CA LEU A 42 -29.96 -1.57 22.77
C LEU A 42 -31.25 -2.11 23.40
N ASP A 43 -32.23 -1.23 23.56
CA ASP A 43 -33.59 -1.59 23.92
C ASP A 43 -34.22 -2.46 22.83
N ARG A 44 -34.77 -3.61 23.20
CA ARG A 44 -35.36 -4.59 22.29
C ARG A 44 -36.77 -5.02 22.75
N ARG A 45 -37.58 -5.44 21.79
CA ARG A 45 -38.86 -6.10 22.05
C ARG A 45 -39.03 -7.23 21.05
N ASN A 46 -39.25 -8.45 21.54
CA ASN A 46 -39.42 -9.66 20.72
C ASN A 46 -38.27 -9.87 19.70
N GLY A 47 -37.01 -9.63 20.12
CA GLY A 47 -35.83 -9.77 19.29
C GLY A 47 -35.55 -8.61 18.35
N ASN A 48 -36.47 -7.66 18.20
CA ASN A 48 -36.29 -6.47 17.36
C ASN A 48 -35.84 -5.25 18.17
N ILE A 49 -35.04 -4.40 17.54
CA ILE A 49 -34.53 -3.15 18.10
C ILE A 49 -35.70 -2.15 18.17
N LYS A 50 -35.92 -1.50 19.32
CA LYS A 50 -36.94 -0.44 19.42
C LYS A 50 -36.47 0.84 18.75
N ILE A 51 -37.36 1.47 17.99
CA ILE A 51 -37.14 2.83 17.51
C ILE A 51 -37.57 3.79 18.64
N ASN A 52 -36.60 4.23 19.46
CA ASN A 52 -36.85 5.12 20.61
C ASN A 52 -35.66 6.05 20.87
N VAL A 53 -35.88 7.03 21.72
CA VAL A 53 -34.89 8.06 22.06
C VAL A 53 -33.67 7.45 22.76
N ALA A 54 -33.84 6.40 23.56
CA ALA A 54 -32.75 5.75 24.27
C ALA A 54 -31.75 5.12 23.26
N ASN A 55 -32.25 4.40 22.28
CA ASN A 55 -31.41 3.80 21.24
C ASN A 55 -30.76 4.86 20.32
N GLN A 56 -31.42 5.98 20.04
CA GLN A 56 -30.80 7.09 19.32
C GLN A 56 -29.65 7.75 20.12
N LYS A 57 -29.83 7.93 21.42
CA LYS A 57 -28.77 8.42 22.31
C LYS A 57 -27.60 7.44 22.41
N LEU A 58 -27.89 6.11 22.44
CA LEU A 58 -26.86 5.07 22.43
C LEU A 58 -26.06 5.10 21.12
N LEU A 59 -26.71 5.30 19.97
CA LEU A 59 -26.03 5.43 18.67
C LEU A 59 -25.03 6.59 18.69
N LEU A 60 -25.38 7.75 19.25
CA LEU A 60 -24.46 8.87 19.37
C LEU A 60 -23.29 8.55 20.31
N LYS A 61 -23.54 7.86 21.43
CA LYS A 61 -22.49 7.39 22.33
C LYS A 61 -21.53 6.42 21.64
N ILE A 62 -22.07 5.44 20.88
CA ILE A 62 -21.24 4.50 20.10
C ILE A 62 -20.37 5.26 19.12
N SER A 63 -20.94 6.22 18.37
CA SER A 63 -20.19 7.04 17.43
C SER A 63 -19.00 7.76 18.06
N ALA A 64 -19.18 8.28 19.29
CA ALA A 64 -18.11 8.96 20.03
C ALA A 64 -17.00 8.00 20.53
N GLU A 65 -17.35 6.75 20.81
CA GLU A 65 -16.39 5.75 21.31
C GLU A 65 -15.65 5.01 20.17
N LEU A 66 -16.20 4.97 18.95
CA LEU A 66 -15.63 4.19 17.84
C LEU A 66 -14.20 4.56 17.50
N ASP A 67 -13.83 5.85 17.56
CA ASP A 67 -12.46 6.28 17.25
C ASP A 67 -11.46 5.64 18.22
N LYS A 68 -11.76 5.61 19.52
CA LYS A 68 -10.93 4.96 20.54
C LYS A 68 -10.89 3.44 20.38
N ILE A 69 -12.01 2.86 19.95
CA ILE A 69 -12.10 1.41 19.71
C ILE A 69 -11.25 1.03 18.51
N ILE A 70 -11.36 1.74 17.40
CA ILE A 70 -10.64 1.44 16.15
C ILE A 70 -9.15 1.75 16.33
N LEU A 71 -8.81 2.96 16.81
CA LEU A 71 -7.44 3.44 16.98
C LEU A 71 -6.86 3.13 18.37
N SER A 72 -7.08 1.90 18.83
CA SER A 72 -6.56 1.47 20.14
C SER A 72 -5.03 1.48 20.19
N ASP A 73 -4.47 1.53 21.39
CA ASP A 73 -3.02 1.43 21.62
C ASP A 73 -2.41 0.16 20.99
N SER A 74 -3.17 -0.95 20.95
CA SER A 74 -2.73 -2.19 20.30
C SER A 74 -2.56 -2.00 18.79
N TYR A 75 -3.55 -1.38 18.13
CA TYR A 75 -3.48 -1.10 16.70
C TYR A 75 -2.39 -0.07 16.38
N GLN A 76 -2.32 1.01 17.14
CA GLN A 76 -1.29 2.04 16.96
C GLN A 76 0.14 1.46 17.11
N ARG A 77 0.37 0.55 18.06
CA ARG A 77 1.66 -0.16 18.17
C ARG A 77 1.97 -1.00 16.93
N LYS A 78 0.99 -1.65 16.31
CA LYS A 78 1.21 -2.39 15.05
C LYS A 78 1.59 -1.46 13.90
N VAL A 79 0.93 -0.30 13.80
CA VAL A 79 1.28 0.73 12.81
C VAL A 79 2.69 1.25 13.06
N ALA A 80 3.05 1.55 14.30
CA ALA A 80 4.39 1.99 14.68
C ALA A 80 5.46 0.91 14.43
N GLU A 81 5.16 -0.36 14.65
CA GLU A 81 6.08 -1.47 14.30
C GLU A 81 6.26 -1.58 12.78
N PHE A 82 5.18 -1.49 12.01
CA PHE A 82 5.26 -1.47 10.55
C PHE A 82 6.10 -0.30 10.04
N SER A 83 5.96 0.89 10.61
CA SER A 83 6.68 2.09 10.14
C SER A 83 8.20 1.97 10.21
N LYS A 84 8.75 1.04 11.01
CA LYS A 84 10.19 0.75 11.04
C LYS A 84 10.73 0.20 9.72
N VAL A 85 9.86 -0.26 8.81
CA VAL A 85 10.26 -0.69 7.48
C VAL A 85 10.96 0.42 6.69
N PHE A 86 10.55 1.68 6.86
CA PHE A 86 11.16 2.82 6.19
C PHE A 86 12.64 2.99 6.54
N GLU A 87 12.99 2.78 7.82
CA GLU A 87 14.38 2.79 8.27
C GLU A 87 15.16 1.60 7.70
N THR A 88 14.58 0.41 7.75
CA THR A 88 15.20 -0.80 7.20
C THR A 88 15.50 -0.67 5.72
N VAL A 89 14.55 -0.15 4.94
CA VAL A 89 14.70 0.12 3.50
C VAL A 89 15.78 1.17 3.23
N SER A 90 15.82 2.25 4.01
CA SER A 90 16.89 3.26 3.93
C SER A 90 18.28 2.64 4.13
N ILE A 91 18.45 1.84 5.18
CA ILE A 91 19.72 1.15 5.47
C ILE A 91 20.13 0.21 4.33
N LEU A 92 19.18 -0.57 3.78
CA LEU A 92 19.46 -1.50 2.68
C LEU A 92 19.83 -0.76 1.40
N ASN A 93 19.11 0.31 1.06
CA ASN A 93 19.44 1.16 -0.08
C ASN A 93 20.81 1.80 0.07
N ASN A 94 21.13 2.37 1.24
CA ASN A 94 22.45 2.95 1.50
C ASN A 94 23.57 1.93 1.31
N ARG A 95 23.40 0.72 1.82
CA ARG A 95 24.38 -0.36 1.64
C ARG A 95 24.54 -0.78 0.18
N TYR A 96 23.43 -0.93 -0.53
CA TYR A 96 23.46 -1.26 -1.95
C TYR A 96 24.15 -0.19 -2.78
N LEU A 97 23.77 1.08 -2.60
CA LEU A 97 24.26 2.21 -3.36
C LEU A 97 25.74 2.47 -3.07
N ALA A 98 26.16 2.44 -1.81
CA ALA A 98 27.57 2.61 -1.44
C ALA A 98 28.47 1.46 -1.95
N ALA A 99 27.95 0.24 -2.04
CA ALA A 99 28.68 -0.89 -2.63
C ALA A 99 28.74 -0.86 -4.17
N THR A 100 27.83 -0.10 -4.81
CA THR A 100 27.66 -0.10 -6.25
C THR A 100 28.25 1.15 -6.92
N PHE A 101 28.17 2.29 -6.24
CA PHE A 101 28.60 3.61 -6.76
C PHE A 101 29.53 4.26 -5.73
N ALA A 102 30.81 4.44 -6.10
CA ALA A 102 31.84 4.96 -5.20
C ALA A 102 31.57 6.40 -4.75
N GLU A 103 30.89 7.18 -5.56
CA GLU A 103 30.53 8.58 -5.32
C GLU A 103 29.34 8.73 -4.36
N PHE A 104 28.54 7.66 -4.17
CA PHE A 104 27.35 7.74 -3.34
C PHE A 104 27.68 7.99 -1.86
N LYS A 105 27.02 9.02 -1.33
CA LYS A 105 26.96 9.31 0.11
C LYS A 105 25.50 9.67 0.46
N PRO A 106 24.96 9.18 1.57
CA PRO A 106 23.63 9.61 2.02
C PRO A 106 23.57 11.15 2.19
N PHE A 107 22.47 11.77 1.74
CA PHE A 107 22.28 13.22 1.81
C PHE A 107 20.91 13.57 2.43
N LYS A 108 20.77 14.81 2.88
CA LYS A 108 19.63 15.26 3.71
C LYS A 108 18.26 14.97 3.08
N THR A 109 18.12 15.10 1.76
CA THR A 109 16.84 14.85 1.07
C THR A 109 16.35 13.42 1.26
N LEU A 110 17.24 12.42 1.36
CA LEU A 110 16.85 11.02 1.58
C LEU A 110 16.18 10.81 2.95
N GLU A 111 16.68 11.48 3.99
CA GLU A 111 16.07 11.47 5.32
C GLU A 111 14.70 12.14 5.32
N GLU A 112 14.55 13.25 4.59
CA GLU A 112 13.28 13.94 4.46
C GLU A 112 12.25 13.11 3.70
N ILE A 113 12.63 12.45 2.59
CA ILE A 113 11.78 11.51 1.85
C ILE A 113 11.31 10.38 2.79
N LYS A 114 12.20 9.82 3.60
CA LYS A 114 11.86 8.79 4.59
C LYS A 114 10.83 9.30 5.60
N ARG A 115 11.09 10.43 6.23
CA ARG A 115 10.24 11.04 7.25
C ARG A 115 8.83 11.30 6.71
N VAL A 116 8.72 11.96 5.56
CA VAL A 116 7.44 12.32 4.95
C VAL A 116 6.63 11.08 4.57
N ASN A 117 7.25 10.08 3.92
CA ASN A 117 6.53 8.86 3.55
C ASN A 117 6.07 8.07 4.77
N MET A 118 6.88 8.01 5.82
CA MET A 118 6.52 7.36 7.08
C MET A 118 5.31 8.05 7.74
N GLU A 119 5.34 9.38 7.87
CA GLU A 119 4.26 10.17 8.48
C GLU A 119 2.95 10.03 7.68
N LEU A 120 2.99 10.19 6.36
CA LEU A 120 1.81 10.01 5.50
C LEU A 120 1.22 8.59 5.58
N THR A 121 2.08 7.58 5.74
CA THR A 121 1.64 6.20 5.88
C THR A 121 0.96 5.96 7.24
N ILE A 122 1.53 6.47 8.32
CA ILE A 122 0.93 6.39 9.65
C ILE A 122 -0.43 7.07 9.64
N ASP A 123 -0.53 8.31 9.11
CA ASP A 123 -1.77 9.05 9.00
C ASP A 123 -2.84 8.28 8.19
N ALA A 124 -2.47 7.74 7.04
CA ALA A 124 -3.38 6.96 6.20
C ALA A 124 -3.88 5.67 6.89
N LEU A 125 -3.02 4.98 7.66
CA LEU A 125 -3.38 3.79 8.41
C LEU A 125 -4.24 4.11 9.64
N THR A 126 -4.14 5.30 10.20
CA THR A 126 -4.86 5.70 11.42
C THR A 126 -6.04 6.62 11.10
N GLU A 127 -5.83 7.91 11.03
CA GLU A 127 -6.89 8.92 11.06
C GLU A 127 -7.49 9.23 9.68
N ALA A 128 -6.66 9.27 8.62
CA ALA A 128 -7.12 9.79 7.34
C ALA A 128 -7.94 8.81 6.50
N LYS A 129 -7.67 7.48 6.55
CA LYS A 129 -8.36 6.50 5.69
C LYS A 129 -8.92 5.32 6.46
N VAL A 130 -8.08 4.50 7.11
CA VAL A 130 -8.54 3.24 7.73
C VAL A 130 -9.48 3.53 8.90
N GLY A 131 -9.13 4.44 9.78
CA GLY A 131 -9.96 4.81 10.94
C GLY A 131 -11.31 5.38 10.51
N VAL A 132 -11.29 6.42 9.68
CA VAL A 132 -12.51 7.10 9.19
C VAL A 132 -13.41 6.17 8.39
N GLY A 133 -12.84 5.39 7.47
CA GLY A 133 -13.62 4.49 6.63
C GLY A 133 -14.26 3.35 7.42
N MET A 134 -13.53 2.75 8.36
CA MET A 134 -14.07 1.71 9.23
C MET A 134 -15.18 2.24 10.14
N LYS A 135 -15.00 3.44 10.73
CA LYS A 135 -16.04 4.10 11.49
C LYS A 135 -17.29 4.33 10.67
N ALA A 136 -17.14 4.85 9.43
CA ALA A 136 -18.26 5.10 8.54
C ALA A 136 -19.05 3.82 8.26
N GLN A 137 -18.40 2.72 7.90
CA GLN A 137 -19.08 1.43 7.65
C GLN A 137 -19.83 0.91 8.87
N ILE A 138 -19.23 0.92 10.05
CA ILE A 138 -19.90 0.48 11.29
C ILE A 138 -21.11 1.37 11.56
N MET A 139 -20.96 2.68 11.44
CA MET A 139 -22.06 3.63 11.68
C MET A 139 -23.22 3.49 10.68
N ASP A 140 -22.94 3.20 9.43
CA ASP A 140 -23.97 2.99 8.42
C ASP A 140 -24.81 1.72 8.72
N VAL A 141 -24.14 0.63 9.13
CA VAL A 141 -24.84 -0.59 9.60
C VAL A 141 -25.71 -0.29 10.83
N LEU A 142 -25.18 0.42 11.81
CA LEU A 142 -25.90 0.77 13.03
C LEU A 142 -27.11 1.68 12.75
N LYS A 143 -26.95 2.74 11.97
CA LYS A 143 -28.02 3.67 11.59
C LYS A 143 -29.14 2.95 10.85
N ALA A 144 -28.79 2.10 9.87
CA ALA A 144 -29.77 1.35 9.11
C ALA A 144 -30.62 0.43 10.00
N ASN A 145 -29.99 -0.36 10.88
CA ASN A 145 -30.67 -1.34 11.71
C ASN A 145 -31.47 -0.69 12.88
N ILE A 146 -30.90 0.33 13.55
CA ILE A 146 -31.57 1.02 14.65
C ILE A 146 -32.73 1.89 14.11
N GLY A 147 -32.52 2.56 12.96
CA GLY A 147 -33.54 3.40 12.32
C GLY A 147 -34.72 2.65 11.77
N SER A 148 -34.54 1.41 11.30
CA SER A 148 -35.61 0.55 10.79
C SER A 148 -36.29 -0.30 11.87
N GLY A 149 -35.74 -0.39 13.07
CA GLY A 149 -36.21 -1.34 14.10
C GLY A 149 -35.96 -2.79 13.71
N GLY A 150 -34.85 -3.04 13.02
CA GLY A 150 -34.46 -4.37 12.52
C GLY A 150 -34.21 -5.40 13.61
N SER A 151 -34.05 -6.68 13.22
CA SER A 151 -33.67 -7.76 14.11
C SER A 151 -32.29 -7.52 14.74
N TYR A 152 -32.18 -7.70 16.05
CA TYR A 152 -30.89 -7.65 16.74
C TYR A 152 -29.92 -8.72 16.26
N GLY A 153 -30.43 -9.94 15.98
CA GLY A 153 -29.62 -11.03 15.43
C GLY A 153 -29.05 -10.69 14.05
N ASP A 154 -29.84 -10.03 13.19
CA ASP A 154 -29.36 -9.58 11.88
C ASP A 154 -28.30 -8.47 12.02
N LEU A 155 -28.49 -7.52 12.95
CA LEU A 155 -27.48 -6.51 13.24
C LEU A 155 -26.13 -7.14 13.59
N ILE A 156 -26.12 -8.11 14.53
CA ILE A 156 -24.89 -8.80 14.95
C ILE A 156 -24.25 -9.53 13.77
N ARG A 157 -25.04 -10.23 12.95
CA ARG A 157 -24.54 -10.94 11.77
C ARG A 157 -23.94 -10.01 10.73
N VAL A 158 -24.59 -8.88 10.44
CA VAL A 158 -24.09 -7.88 9.48
C VAL A 158 -22.81 -7.23 10.00
N LEU A 159 -22.74 -6.85 11.28
CA LEU A 159 -21.53 -6.31 11.89
C LEU A 159 -20.36 -7.31 11.82
N HIS A 160 -20.63 -8.60 12.05
CA HIS A 160 -19.61 -9.65 11.91
C HIS A 160 -19.07 -9.73 10.48
N GLY A 161 -19.98 -9.75 9.50
CA GLY A 161 -19.61 -9.75 8.08
C GLY A 161 -18.75 -8.53 7.70
N GLU A 162 -19.16 -7.34 8.09
CA GLU A 162 -18.45 -6.10 7.74
C GLU A 162 -17.08 -5.95 8.43
N ILE A 163 -16.99 -6.36 9.70
CA ILE A 163 -15.77 -6.12 10.51
C ILE A 163 -14.79 -7.29 10.41
N VAL A 164 -15.25 -8.55 10.36
CA VAL A 164 -14.42 -9.75 10.56
C VAL A 164 -14.26 -10.60 9.30
N GLU A 165 -15.37 -10.94 8.63
CA GLU A 165 -15.33 -11.93 7.54
C GLU A 165 -15.13 -11.31 6.15
N GLY A 166 -15.61 -10.08 5.96
CA GLY A 166 -15.79 -9.47 4.67
C GLY A 166 -17.14 -9.78 4.03
N VAL A 167 -17.50 -9.02 3.01
CA VAL A 167 -18.82 -9.09 2.37
C VAL A 167 -18.66 -9.40 0.89
N LYS A 168 -19.50 -10.31 0.39
CA LYS A 168 -19.55 -10.70 -1.03
C LYS A 168 -18.20 -11.19 -1.59
N GLY A 169 -17.43 -11.94 -0.80
CA GLY A 169 -16.14 -12.48 -1.20
C GLY A 169 -14.98 -11.50 -1.16
N ASN A 170 -15.20 -10.28 -0.69
CA ASN A 170 -14.14 -9.30 -0.46
C ASN A 170 -13.62 -9.39 0.98
N SER A 171 -12.33 -9.16 1.17
CA SER A 171 -11.75 -9.01 2.51
C SER A 171 -12.39 -7.84 3.25
N PRO A 172 -12.46 -7.91 4.60
CA PRO A 172 -12.94 -6.79 5.40
C PRO A 172 -12.21 -5.49 5.09
N TYR A 173 -12.90 -4.37 5.27
CA TYR A 173 -12.38 -3.04 4.91
C TYR A 173 -11.01 -2.75 5.50
N MET A 174 -10.81 -3.03 6.80
CA MET A 174 -9.54 -2.77 7.48
C MET A 174 -8.37 -3.48 6.79
N ILE A 175 -8.53 -4.76 6.44
CA ILE A 175 -7.50 -5.53 5.74
C ILE A 175 -7.30 -5.00 4.31
N SER A 176 -8.38 -4.87 3.55
CA SER A 176 -8.29 -4.50 2.13
C SER A 176 -7.70 -3.09 1.93
N GLU A 177 -8.10 -2.14 2.76
CA GLU A 177 -7.60 -0.77 2.67
C GLU A 177 -6.17 -0.65 3.21
N SER A 178 -5.88 -1.27 4.36
CA SER A 178 -4.51 -1.32 4.89
C SER A 178 -3.54 -1.96 3.90
N GLN A 179 -3.94 -3.07 3.24
CA GLN A 179 -3.10 -3.73 2.24
C GLN A 179 -2.72 -2.81 1.07
N LYS A 180 -3.69 -2.02 0.57
CA LYS A 180 -3.40 -1.02 -0.49
C LYS A 180 -2.38 0.01 0.00
N ILE A 181 -2.64 0.57 1.18
CA ILE A 181 -1.80 1.62 1.76
C ILE A 181 -0.37 1.12 1.97
N VAL A 182 -0.17 -0.02 2.65
CA VAL A 182 1.17 -0.47 3.01
C VAL A 182 2.00 -0.93 1.82
N ILE A 183 1.38 -1.59 0.82
CA ILE A 183 2.08 -1.97 -0.41
C ILE A 183 2.52 -0.71 -1.16
N ASP A 184 1.58 0.19 -1.44
CA ASP A 184 1.90 1.39 -2.22
C ASP A 184 2.92 2.28 -1.48
N ALA A 185 2.80 2.43 -0.15
CA ALA A 185 3.69 3.27 0.64
C ALA A 185 5.15 2.80 0.61
N VAL A 186 5.42 1.53 0.89
CA VAL A 186 6.81 1.04 0.95
C VAL A 186 7.47 0.98 -0.43
N HIS A 187 6.71 0.61 -1.47
CA HIS A 187 7.23 0.54 -2.84
C HIS A 187 7.44 1.93 -3.44
N GLN A 188 6.52 2.87 -3.20
CA GLN A 188 6.68 4.26 -3.65
C GLN A 188 7.81 4.97 -2.89
N TYR A 189 7.94 4.76 -1.59
CA TYR A 189 9.08 5.26 -0.82
C TYR A 189 10.41 4.79 -1.40
N ASN A 190 10.56 3.48 -1.62
CA ASN A 190 11.78 2.94 -2.21
C ASN A 190 12.06 3.56 -3.59
N ALA A 191 11.03 3.70 -4.42
CA ALA A 191 11.16 4.31 -5.75
C ALA A 191 11.56 5.79 -5.69
N GLN A 192 11.00 6.57 -4.74
CA GLN A 192 11.39 7.97 -4.51
C GLN A 192 12.84 8.08 -4.04
N TYR A 193 13.26 7.17 -3.14
CA TYR A 193 14.63 7.09 -2.66
C TYR A 193 15.61 6.88 -3.82
N ILE A 194 15.35 5.87 -4.63
CA ILE A 194 16.18 5.54 -5.82
C ILE A 194 16.17 6.69 -6.83
N LYS A 195 15.01 7.31 -7.07
CA LYS A 195 14.91 8.46 -8.00
C LYS A 195 15.76 9.64 -7.52
N ALA A 196 15.73 9.98 -6.23
CA ALA A 196 16.54 11.07 -5.68
C ALA A 196 18.04 10.82 -5.85
N VAL A 197 18.51 9.58 -5.60
CA VAL A 197 19.91 9.20 -5.83
C VAL A 197 20.27 9.20 -7.32
N THR A 198 19.36 8.74 -8.17
CA THR A 198 19.51 8.76 -9.63
C THR A 198 19.76 10.17 -10.14
N ASP A 199 18.99 11.14 -9.65
CA ASP A 199 19.10 12.54 -10.05
C ASP A 199 20.39 13.18 -9.52
N ASP A 200 20.77 12.87 -8.28
CA ASP A 200 21.98 13.40 -7.65
C ASP A 200 23.27 12.92 -8.34
N LEU A 201 23.30 11.64 -8.72
CA LEU A 201 24.48 11.01 -9.34
C LEU A 201 24.43 10.95 -10.88
N GLY A 202 23.36 11.42 -11.52
CA GLY A 202 23.20 11.35 -12.97
C GLY A 202 23.20 9.91 -13.50
N LEU A 203 22.54 8.97 -12.81
CA LEU A 203 22.54 7.55 -13.21
C LEU A 203 21.56 7.30 -14.36
N GLU A 204 22.02 6.56 -15.38
CA GLU A 204 21.27 6.37 -16.62
C GLU A 204 20.81 4.94 -16.85
N TRP A 205 21.44 3.93 -16.19
CA TRP A 205 21.14 2.52 -16.38
C TRP A 205 20.43 1.92 -15.18
N PHE A 206 19.40 1.12 -15.49
CA PHE A 206 18.52 0.55 -14.46
C PHE A 206 18.21 -0.92 -14.73
N GLN A 207 17.95 -1.63 -13.64
CA GLN A 207 17.40 -2.98 -13.69
C GLN A 207 15.97 -2.97 -13.13
N TYR A 208 15.05 -3.63 -13.84
CA TYR A 208 13.68 -3.88 -13.39
C TYR A 208 13.61 -5.23 -12.67
N LEU A 209 13.11 -5.25 -11.45
CA LEU A 209 13.10 -6.43 -10.57
C LEU A 209 11.70 -6.69 -10.01
N GLY A 210 11.41 -7.97 -9.78
CA GLY A 210 10.20 -8.44 -9.11
C GLY A 210 9.72 -9.77 -9.69
N SER A 211 8.93 -10.49 -8.91
CA SER A 211 8.33 -11.76 -9.32
C SER A 211 7.07 -11.51 -10.14
N LEU A 212 6.87 -12.33 -11.16
CA LEU A 212 5.65 -12.32 -11.95
C LEU A 212 4.57 -13.19 -11.27
N LEU A 213 3.36 -12.66 -11.19
CA LEU A 213 2.15 -13.34 -10.79
C LEU A 213 1.25 -13.53 -12.02
N THR A 214 0.28 -14.43 -11.94
CA THR A 214 -0.73 -14.61 -13.00
C THR A 214 -1.53 -13.34 -13.31
N THR A 215 -1.61 -12.43 -12.33
CA THR A 215 -2.27 -11.13 -12.43
C THR A 215 -1.32 -9.99 -12.79
N SER A 216 -0.05 -10.27 -13.08
CA SER A 216 0.93 -9.24 -13.46
C SER A 216 0.50 -8.52 -14.73
N ARG A 217 0.61 -7.20 -14.73
CA ARG A 217 0.26 -6.35 -15.88
C ARG A 217 1.23 -6.57 -17.02
N ALA A 218 0.75 -6.42 -18.27
CA ALA A 218 1.57 -6.58 -19.47
C ALA A 218 2.87 -5.74 -19.41
N PHE A 219 2.78 -4.48 -18.93
CA PHE A 219 3.97 -3.64 -18.70
C PHE A 219 5.00 -4.35 -17.80
N CYS A 220 4.57 -4.86 -16.65
CA CYS A 220 5.48 -5.53 -15.71
C CYS A 220 6.10 -6.79 -16.29
N VAL A 221 5.30 -7.59 -17.04
CA VAL A 221 5.78 -8.81 -17.71
C VAL A 221 6.92 -8.46 -18.68
N HIS A 222 6.68 -7.50 -19.59
CA HIS A 222 7.70 -7.11 -20.57
C HIS A 222 8.93 -6.45 -19.92
N MET A 223 8.75 -5.68 -18.85
CA MET A 223 9.88 -5.06 -18.15
C MET A 223 10.74 -6.08 -17.38
N VAL A 224 10.15 -7.13 -16.81
CA VAL A 224 10.91 -8.24 -16.20
C VAL A 224 11.68 -9.03 -17.25
N GLU A 225 11.08 -9.30 -18.43
CA GLU A 225 11.75 -9.92 -19.58
C GLU A 225 12.92 -9.08 -20.08
N LYS A 226 12.67 -7.75 -20.28
CA LYS A 226 13.70 -6.79 -20.72
C LYS A 226 14.85 -6.67 -19.73
N ARG A 227 14.55 -6.68 -18.46
CA ARG A 227 15.46 -6.65 -17.32
C ARG A 227 16.26 -5.35 -17.15
N TYR A 228 16.97 -4.89 -18.18
CA TYR A 228 17.77 -3.65 -18.15
C TYR A 228 17.21 -2.61 -19.11
N PHE A 229 17.30 -1.34 -18.72
CA PHE A 229 16.89 -0.24 -19.59
C PHE A 229 17.70 1.03 -19.32
N HIS A 230 17.81 1.87 -20.33
CA HIS A 230 18.40 3.21 -20.24
C HIS A 230 17.30 4.25 -19.96
N VAL A 231 17.63 5.34 -19.26
CA VAL A 231 16.67 6.39 -18.90
C VAL A 231 15.97 7.00 -20.13
N SER A 232 16.68 7.10 -21.28
CA SER A 232 16.11 7.64 -22.52
C SER A 232 15.02 6.77 -23.15
N GLU A 233 14.82 5.52 -22.70
CA GLU A 233 13.74 4.64 -23.18
C GLU A 233 12.38 4.95 -22.48
N ILE A 234 12.38 5.70 -21.38
CA ILE A 234 11.16 6.01 -20.61
C ILE A 234 10.04 6.62 -21.48
N PRO A 235 10.31 7.59 -22.38
CA PRO A 235 9.25 8.12 -23.25
C PRO A 235 8.61 7.07 -24.17
N ALA A 236 9.37 6.12 -24.69
CA ALA A 236 8.84 4.99 -25.50
C ALA A 236 7.99 4.06 -24.61
N MET A 237 8.46 3.72 -23.41
CA MET A 237 7.72 2.88 -22.46
C MET A 237 6.38 3.52 -22.06
N LEU A 238 6.32 4.85 -21.91
CA LEU A 238 5.07 5.57 -21.63
C LEU A 238 4.07 5.50 -22.79
N ARG A 239 4.54 5.35 -24.03
CA ARG A 239 3.70 5.08 -25.20
C ARG A 239 3.36 3.60 -25.39
N GLY A 240 3.82 2.74 -24.48
CA GLY A 240 3.60 1.29 -24.54
C GLY A 240 4.57 0.55 -25.44
N GLU A 241 5.68 1.14 -25.82
CA GLU A 241 6.72 0.53 -26.66
C GLU A 241 7.85 -0.06 -25.79
N ILE A 242 8.02 -1.37 -25.76
CA ILE A 242 9.08 -2.07 -25.02
C ILE A 242 9.76 -3.07 -25.95
N ASP A 243 11.03 -2.86 -26.26
CA ASP A 243 11.84 -3.70 -27.16
C ASP A 243 11.13 -3.99 -28.50
N GLY A 244 10.54 -2.96 -29.10
CA GLY A 244 9.81 -3.06 -30.37
C GLY A 244 8.44 -3.75 -30.29
N LYS A 245 8.00 -4.13 -29.09
CA LYS A 245 6.67 -4.67 -28.85
C LYS A 245 5.73 -3.57 -28.37
N GLN A 246 4.52 -3.55 -28.87
CA GLN A 246 3.45 -2.66 -28.40
C GLN A 246 2.62 -3.38 -27.34
N ILE A 247 2.49 -2.77 -26.16
CA ILE A 247 1.64 -3.27 -25.08
C ILE A 247 0.31 -2.50 -25.01
N PRO A 248 -0.75 -3.12 -24.43
CA PRO A 248 -2.06 -2.49 -24.34
C PRO A 248 -2.03 -1.15 -23.58
N LEU A 249 -2.71 -0.16 -24.12
CA LEU A 249 -2.88 1.16 -23.52
C LEU A 249 -4.27 1.33 -22.90
N SER A 250 -4.33 2.12 -21.83
CA SER A 250 -5.57 2.60 -21.21
C SER A 250 -6.21 3.68 -22.09
N LYS A 251 -7.43 4.10 -21.74
CA LYS A 251 -8.11 5.25 -22.39
C LYS A 251 -7.32 6.58 -22.26
N LYS A 252 -6.35 6.65 -21.37
CA LYS A 252 -5.46 7.81 -21.18
C LYS A 252 -4.19 7.74 -22.02
N GLY A 253 -4.04 6.71 -22.85
CA GLY A 253 -2.85 6.53 -23.70
C GLY A 253 -1.61 6.04 -22.96
N LEU A 254 -1.72 5.65 -21.70
CA LEU A 254 -0.64 5.05 -20.90
C LEU A 254 -0.81 3.52 -20.85
N PRO A 255 0.28 2.76 -20.66
CA PRO A 255 0.20 1.32 -20.43
C PRO A 255 -0.83 0.95 -19.36
N VAL A 256 -1.66 -0.06 -19.65
CA VAL A 256 -2.72 -0.51 -18.75
C VAL A 256 -2.15 -0.83 -17.37
N GLY A 257 -2.75 -0.23 -16.35
CA GLY A 257 -2.39 -0.41 -14.94
C GLY A 257 -1.42 0.63 -14.38
N MET A 258 -0.85 1.52 -15.19
CA MET A 258 -0.17 2.73 -14.68
C MET A 258 -1.18 3.70 -14.05
N TYR A 259 -0.70 4.55 -13.14
CA TYR A 259 -1.52 5.68 -12.68
C TYR A 259 -1.75 6.67 -13.83
N ASP A 260 -2.94 7.25 -13.91
CA ASP A 260 -3.34 8.17 -15.00
C ASP A 260 -2.45 9.42 -15.13
N ASN A 261 -1.73 9.80 -14.09
CA ASN A 261 -0.81 10.93 -14.06
C ASN A 261 0.67 10.54 -14.24
N THR A 262 0.94 9.29 -14.64
CA THR A 262 2.32 8.83 -14.89
C THR A 262 2.93 9.59 -16.09
N ASN A 263 4.12 10.10 -15.91
CA ASN A 263 4.92 10.81 -16.91
C ASN A 263 6.41 10.50 -16.72
N ALA A 264 7.28 11.07 -17.55
CA ALA A 264 8.72 10.79 -17.50
C ALA A 264 9.36 11.15 -16.14
N THR A 265 8.89 12.22 -15.48
CA THR A 265 9.44 12.69 -14.20
C THR A 265 9.11 11.74 -13.05
N ASN A 266 7.89 11.20 -13.02
CA ASN A 266 7.41 10.33 -11.94
C ASN A 266 7.34 8.84 -12.31
N PHE A 267 7.86 8.46 -13.48
CA PHE A 267 7.84 7.08 -13.98
C PHE A 267 8.35 6.06 -12.97
N PHE A 268 9.46 6.34 -12.30
CA PHE A 268 10.05 5.45 -11.27
C PHE A 268 9.05 5.11 -10.17
N ILE A 269 8.18 6.03 -9.81
CA ILE A 269 7.25 5.91 -8.68
C ILE A 269 5.93 5.27 -9.13
N TYR A 270 5.40 5.67 -10.30
CA TYR A 270 4.01 5.37 -10.67
C TYR A 270 3.83 4.35 -11.82
N ARG A 271 4.92 3.90 -12.48
CA ARG A 271 4.88 3.01 -13.65
C ARG A 271 4.08 1.72 -13.47
N GLY A 272 4.01 1.20 -12.27
CA GLY A 272 3.34 -0.08 -12.00
C GLY A 272 1.89 0.06 -11.52
N GLY A 273 1.46 1.29 -11.19
CA GLY A 273 0.14 1.54 -10.62
C GLY A 273 -0.05 0.90 -9.23
N HIS A 274 -1.31 0.81 -8.80
CA HIS A 274 -1.66 0.29 -7.48
C HIS A 274 -1.13 -1.13 -7.21
N LYS A 275 -0.61 -1.37 -6.01
CA LYS A 275 -0.11 -2.66 -5.54
C LYS A 275 0.98 -3.27 -6.44
N CYS A 276 1.79 -2.44 -7.10
CA CYS A 276 2.92 -2.93 -7.89
C CYS A 276 4.12 -3.22 -6.99
N GLY A 277 4.46 -4.51 -6.80
CA GLY A 277 5.61 -4.94 -6.02
C GLY A 277 6.96 -4.88 -6.77
N HIS A 278 6.97 -4.53 -8.07
CA HIS A 278 8.22 -4.46 -8.84
C HIS A 278 9.03 -3.21 -8.48
N GLN A 279 10.35 -3.33 -8.54
CA GLN A 279 11.29 -2.25 -8.25
C GLN A 279 12.18 -1.92 -9.43
N ILE A 280 12.64 -0.68 -9.49
CA ILE A 280 13.72 -0.23 -10.36
C ILE A 280 14.91 0.08 -9.46
N ILE A 281 16.07 -0.47 -9.80
CA ILE A 281 17.33 -0.17 -9.13
C ILE A 281 18.35 0.33 -10.13
N PRO A 282 19.20 1.32 -9.79
CA PRO A 282 20.27 1.75 -10.66
C PRO A 282 21.38 0.69 -10.69
N VAL A 283 22.00 0.53 -11.84
CA VAL A 283 23.12 -0.40 -12.03
C VAL A 283 24.25 0.29 -12.79
N PRO A 284 25.53 -0.07 -12.53
CA PRO A 284 26.63 0.43 -13.34
C PRO A 284 26.50 -0.08 -14.79
N ALA A 285 26.84 0.74 -15.76
CA ALA A 285 26.78 0.37 -17.18
C ALA A 285 27.54 -0.94 -17.49
N VAL A 286 28.63 -1.21 -16.79
CA VAL A 286 29.45 -2.41 -17.00
C VAL A 286 28.71 -3.74 -16.77
N VAL A 287 27.63 -3.77 -15.96
CA VAL A 287 26.84 -4.99 -15.73
C VAL A 287 25.72 -5.18 -16.75
N VAL A 288 25.46 -4.17 -17.58
CA VAL A 288 24.47 -4.21 -18.65
C VAL A 288 25.08 -4.92 -19.86
N PRO A 289 24.35 -5.81 -20.57
CA PRO A 289 24.84 -6.46 -21.79
C PRO A 289 25.41 -5.46 -22.80
N LYS A 290 26.54 -5.79 -23.42
CA LYS A 290 27.25 -4.87 -24.34
C LYS A 290 26.35 -4.44 -25.50
N GLU A 291 25.61 -5.39 -26.08
CA GLU A 291 24.71 -5.14 -27.22
C GLU A 291 23.61 -4.12 -26.89
N LEU A 292 23.21 -4.06 -25.63
CA LEU A 292 22.24 -3.06 -25.17
C LEU A 292 22.92 -1.69 -24.96
N ARG A 293 24.11 -1.66 -24.36
CA ARG A 293 24.85 -0.43 -24.13
C ARG A 293 25.21 0.29 -25.44
N ASP A 294 25.65 -0.47 -26.45
CA ASP A 294 26.09 0.05 -27.75
C ASP A 294 24.96 0.78 -28.51
N ARG A 295 23.70 0.61 -28.10
CA ARG A 295 22.54 1.36 -28.66
C ARG A 295 22.44 2.80 -28.13
N PHE A 296 23.10 3.12 -27.02
CA PHE A 296 22.97 4.39 -26.29
C PHE A 296 24.34 5.09 -26.11
N SER A 297 25.40 4.60 -26.74
CA SER A 297 26.75 5.20 -26.78
C SER A 297 26.92 6.21 -27.91
#